data_6e27bb41d83a08cdd4ed538a546b1a83
#
_entry.id   6e27bb41d83a08cdd4ed538a546b1a83
#
_cell.length_a   1.000
_cell.length_b   1.000
_cell.length_c   1.000
_cell.angle_alpha   90.00
_cell.angle_beta   90.00
_cell.angle_gamma   90.00
#
_symmetry.space_group_name_H-M   'P 1'
#
loop_
_entity.id
_entity.type
_entity.pdbx_description
1 polymer ?
#
loop_
_entity_poly.entity_id
_entity_poly.type
_entity_poly.pdbx_seq_one_letter_code
_entity_poly.pdbx_strand_id
1 'polypeptide(L)'
;LHSFPTRRSSDLYGRYEVEGLPVTPYLVPQECGMHMETECVTVYRKDTLNNSDTSEETFGLTFCACGEKFGFSCLPYTAEELENATHQEELPLPRRTVVCICGSVRGVGGIDSWGSDVEDPYRISAQKDIVYEFVIE
;
A
#
# COMPACT_ATOMS: atom_id res chain seq x y z
N LEU A 1 18.23 15.41 -1.10
CA LEU A 1 17.59 15.45 0.24
C LEU A 1 16.25 16.15 0.08
N HIS A 2 15.20 15.37 -0.13
CA HIS A 2 13.85 15.91 -0.06
C HIS A 2 13.46 15.92 1.43
N SER A 3 13.48 17.11 2.03
CA SER A 3 12.88 17.32 3.34
C SER A 3 11.37 17.11 3.19
N PHE A 4 10.83 16.14 3.90
CA PHE A 4 9.39 16.06 4.07
C PHE A 4 8.92 17.35 4.76
N PRO A 5 8.00 18.11 4.19
CA PRO A 5 7.44 19.24 4.90
C PRO A 5 6.70 18.71 6.12
N THR A 6 7.05 19.21 7.30
CA THR A 6 6.29 19.01 8.53
C THR A 6 4.96 19.77 8.41
N ARG A 7 4.03 19.22 7.60
CA ARG A 7 2.68 19.76 7.50
C ARG A 7 1.80 19.12 8.56
N ARG A 8 0.85 19.88 9.08
CA ARG A 8 -0.16 19.39 10.01
C ARG A 8 -0.98 18.30 9.29
N SER A 9 -1.47 17.31 10.02
CA SER A 9 -2.25 16.19 9.46
C SER A 9 -3.44 16.62 8.59
N SER A 10 -4.04 17.78 8.90
CA SER A 10 -5.12 18.39 8.12
C SER A 10 -4.70 18.83 6.71
N ASP A 11 -3.42 19.10 6.50
CA ASP A 11 -2.90 19.55 5.21
C ASP A 11 -2.58 18.37 4.27
N LEU A 12 -2.67 17.15 4.77
CA LEU A 12 -2.36 15.91 4.05
C LEU A 12 -3.60 15.24 3.47
N TYR A 13 -4.80 15.73 3.81
CA TYR A 13 -6.04 15.21 3.24
C TYR A 13 -6.27 15.83 1.86
N GLY A 14 -6.44 14.99 0.84
CA GLY A 14 -6.66 15.45 -0.52
C GLY A 14 -6.57 14.32 -1.54
N ARG A 15 -6.63 14.72 -2.80
CA ARG A 15 -6.44 13.80 -3.92
C ARG A 15 -4.98 13.83 -4.34
N TYR A 16 -4.39 12.66 -4.46
CA TYR A 16 -3.01 12.47 -4.86
C TYR A 16 -2.93 11.57 -6.09
N GLU A 17 -1.97 11.83 -6.95
CA GLU A 17 -1.62 10.97 -8.07
C GLU A 17 -0.16 10.53 -7.90
N VAL A 18 0.08 9.23 -8.05
CA VAL A 18 1.41 8.63 -7.95
C VAL A 18 1.70 7.90 -9.24
N GLU A 19 2.81 8.21 -9.87
CA GLU A 19 3.24 7.54 -11.09
C GLU A 19 4.08 6.30 -10.76
N GLY A 20 3.75 5.19 -11.40
CA GLY A 20 4.40 3.90 -11.21
C GLY A 20 3.99 3.20 -9.91
N LEU A 21 4.78 2.23 -9.52
CA LEU A 21 4.62 1.47 -8.28
C LEU A 21 5.88 1.66 -7.42
N PRO A 22 5.97 2.76 -6.67
CA PRO A 22 7.18 3.06 -5.92
C PRO A 22 7.40 2.06 -4.79
N VAL A 23 8.56 1.42 -4.80
CA VAL A 23 9.03 0.54 -3.74
C VAL A 23 10.13 1.24 -2.97
N THR A 24 10.00 1.34 -1.67
CA THR A 24 11.06 1.90 -0.84
C THR A 24 12.28 0.99 -0.89
N PRO A 25 13.47 1.51 -1.26
CA PRO A 25 14.66 0.70 -1.45
C PRO A 25 15.32 0.35 -0.11
N TYR A 26 14.63 -0.43 0.71
CA TYR A 26 15.22 -0.98 1.93
C TYR A 26 16.35 -1.94 1.60
N LEU A 27 17.36 -1.98 2.45
CA LEU A 27 18.49 -2.90 2.30
C LEU A 27 18.03 -4.37 2.27
N VAL A 28 17.12 -4.70 3.17
CA VAL A 28 16.38 -5.95 3.16
C VAL A 28 14.96 -5.62 2.69
N PRO A 29 14.48 -6.22 1.58
CA PRO A 29 13.13 -5.97 1.09
C PRO A 29 12.08 -6.24 2.14
N GLN A 30 11.05 -5.40 2.18
CA GLN A 30 9.92 -5.54 3.09
C GLN A 30 8.70 -4.81 2.53
N GLU A 31 7.53 -5.11 3.07
CA GLU A 31 6.32 -4.37 2.75
C GLU A 31 6.48 -2.89 3.06
N CYS A 32 5.98 -2.06 2.16
CA CYS A 32 6.09 -0.61 2.26
C CYS A 32 4.93 0.07 1.52
N GLY A 33 4.90 1.40 1.54
CA GLY A 33 3.94 2.17 0.76
C GLY A 33 2.48 2.03 1.22
N MET A 34 2.26 1.76 2.52
CA MET A 34 0.92 1.74 3.09
C MET A 34 0.37 3.17 3.20
N HIS A 35 -0.78 3.40 2.59
CA HIS A 35 -1.57 4.62 2.68
C HIS A 35 -2.76 4.38 3.59
N MET A 36 -2.84 5.12 4.68
CA MET A 36 -3.90 4.99 5.69
C MET A 36 -5.04 5.98 5.42
N GLU A 37 -6.19 5.74 6.06
CA GLU A 37 -7.34 6.65 6.01
C GLU A 37 -7.81 7.00 4.59
N THR A 38 -7.82 6.00 3.70
CA THR A 38 -8.18 6.15 2.30
C THR A 38 -9.68 5.95 2.10
N GLU A 39 -10.31 6.87 1.38
CA GLU A 39 -11.71 6.76 0.97
C GLU A 39 -11.85 6.02 -0.36
N CYS A 40 -11.06 6.41 -1.35
CA CYS A 40 -11.04 5.74 -2.65
C CYS A 40 -9.61 5.69 -3.19
N VAL A 41 -9.30 4.61 -3.88
CA VAL A 41 -8.08 4.47 -4.67
C VAL A 41 -8.41 3.92 -6.05
N THR A 42 -7.88 4.55 -7.07
CA THR A 42 -7.95 4.06 -8.45
C THR A 42 -6.56 3.62 -8.89
N VAL A 43 -6.45 2.38 -9.30
CA VAL A 43 -5.24 1.84 -9.92
C VAL A 43 -5.52 1.67 -11.40
N TYR A 44 -4.77 2.38 -12.24
CA TYR A 44 -4.95 2.34 -13.68
C TYR A 44 -3.60 2.19 -14.39
N ARG A 45 -3.64 1.64 -15.59
CA ARG A 45 -2.47 1.54 -16.47
C ARG A 45 -2.55 2.59 -17.57
N LYS A 46 -1.42 3.17 -17.89
CA LYS A 46 -1.28 4.14 -19.00
C LYS A 46 -0.91 3.46 -20.31
N ASP A 47 -0.23 2.32 -20.24
CA ASP A 47 0.33 1.66 -21.43
C ASP A 47 -0.47 0.42 -21.82
N THR A 48 -0.47 0.12 -23.13
CA THR A 48 -1.02 -1.11 -23.68
C THR A 48 -0.18 -2.33 -23.29
N LEU A 49 -0.83 -3.47 -23.01
CA LEU A 49 -0.12 -4.70 -22.61
C LEU A 49 0.52 -5.41 -23.80
N ASN A 50 0.01 -5.23 -25.00
CA ASN A 50 0.50 -5.88 -26.22
C ASN A 50 0.03 -5.13 -27.48
N ASN A 51 0.57 -5.51 -28.64
CA ASN A 51 0.25 -4.91 -29.91
C ASN A 51 -1.20 -5.13 -30.40
N SER A 52 -1.95 -5.99 -29.73
CA SER A 52 -3.36 -6.26 -30.04
C SER A 52 -4.32 -5.39 -29.23
N ASP A 53 -3.81 -4.71 -28.21
CA ASP A 53 -4.58 -3.78 -27.40
C ASP A 53 -4.62 -2.44 -28.12
N THR A 54 -5.72 -2.19 -28.83
CA THR A 54 -5.94 -0.96 -29.61
C THR A 54 -6.87 0.02 -28.91
N SER A 55 -7.28 -0.27 -27.68
CA SER A 55 -8.13 0.62 -26.92
C SER A 55 -7.37 1.87 -26.50
N GLU A 56 -7.90 3.03 -26.82
CA GLU A 56 -7.43 4.31 -26.30
C GLU A 56 -7.90 4.52 -24.85
N GLU A 57 -8.74 3.62 -24.34
CA GLU A 57 -9.29 3.71 -23.00
C GLU A 57 -8.30 3.19 -21.97
N THR A 58 -8.07 3.99 -20.95
CA THR A 58 -7.28 3.61 -19.79
C THR A 58 -8.03 2.57 -18.97
N PHE A 59 -7.50 1.35 -18.87
CA PHE A 59 -8.05 0.36 -17.97
C PHE A 59 -7.68 0.69 -16.52
N GLY A 60 -8.67 0.73 -15.64
CA GLY A 60 -8.46 0.96 -14.22
C GLY A 60 -9.49 0.23 -13.37
N LEU A 61 -9.14 0.05 -12.11
CA LEU A 61 -10.03 -0.44 -11.05
C LEU A 61 -10.04 0.59 -9.93
N THR A 62 -11.22 0.93 -9.49
CA THR A 62 -11.43 1.83 -8.36
C THR A 62 -11.97 1.05 -7.18
N PHE A 63 -11.37 1.25 -6.02
CA PHE A 63 -11.80 0.68 -4.74
C PHE A 63 -12.25 1.84 -3.86
N CYS A 64 -13.51 1.85 -3.44
CA CYS A 64 -14.08 2.89 -2.59
C CYS A 64 -14.64 2.30 -1.31
N ALA A 65 -14.32 2.92 -0.18
CA ALA A 65 -14.81 2.52 1.13
C ALA A 65 -16.33 2.71 1.26
N CYS A 66 -17.00 1.75 1.89
CA CYS A 66 -18.41 1.83 2.25
C CYS A 66 -18.53 2.08 3.76
N GLY A 67 -18.33 3.30 4.18
CA GLY A 67 -18.36 3.68 5.60
C GLY A 67 -16.97 4.01 6.14
N GLU A 68 -16.34 3.08 6.85
CA GLU A 68 -15.01 3.32 7.42
C GLU A 68 -13.93 3.29 6.33
N LYS A 69 -12.96 4.21 6.47
CA LYS A 69 -11.81 4.30 5.57
C LYS A 69 -10.93 3.07 5.73
N PHE A 70 -10.22 2.72 4.68
CA PHE A 70 -9.30 1.59 4.69
C PHE A 70 -7.83 2.03 4.55
N GLY A 71 -6.91 1.12 4.85
CA GLY A 71 -5.53 1.21 4.41
C GLY A 71 -5.35 0.53 3.06
N PHE A 72 -4.45 1.02 2.21
CA PHE A 72 -4.07 0.29 1.01
C PHE A 72 -2.57 0.36 0.75
N SER A 73 -2.06 -0.66 0.08
CA SER A 73 -0.76 -0.60 -0.59
C SER A 73 -0.89 -1.09 -2.03
N CYS A 74 0.00 -0.59 -2.88
CA CYS A 74 0.04 -0.95 -4.29
C CYS A 74 1.50 -1.14 -4.70
N LEU A 75 1.92 -2.39 -4.85
CA LEU A 75 3.31 -2.77 -5.06
C LEU A 75 3.45 -3.73 -6.24
N PRO A 76 4.62 -3.84 -6.87
CA PRO A 76 4.88 -4.83 -7.93
C PRO A 76 5.17 -6.24 -7.38
N TYR A 77 5.23 -6.43 -6.07
CA TYR A 77 5.59 -7.65 -5.37
C TYR A 77 4.51 -8.07 -4.38
N THR A 78 4.40 -9.37 -4.16
CA THR A 78 3.60 -9.91 -3.04
C THR A 78 4.38 -9.77 -1.73
N ALA A 79 3.67 -9.84 -0.60
CA ALA A 79 4.29 -9.88 0.72
C ALA A 79 5.30 -11.03 0.85
N GLU A 80 4.96 -12.20 0.29
CA GLU A 80 5.83 -13.38 0.29
C GLU A 80 7.11 -13.17 -0.55
N GLU A 81 7.02 -12.54 -1.71
CA GLU A 81 8.19 -12.21 -2.52
C GLU A 81 9.14 -11.26 -1.79
N LEU A 82 8.58 -10.29 -1.06
CA LEU A 82 9.38 -9.37 -0.24
C LEU A 82 10.00 -10.06 0.98
N GLU A 83 9.24 -10.91 1.67
CA GLU A 83 9.70 -11.62 2.87
C GLU A 83 10.82 -12.62 2.55
N ASN A 84 10.74 -13.30 1.42
CA ASN A 84 11.74 -14.29 1.01
C ASN A 84 13.05 -13.69 0.48
N ALA A 85 13.05 -12.41 0.11
CA ALA A 85 14.24 -11.75 -0.40
C ALA A 85 15.06 -11.17 0.77
N THR A 86 16.33 -11.56 0.87
CA THR A 86 17.26 -11.00 1.86
C THR A 86 18.03 -9.80 1.31
N HIS A 87 18.05 -9.64 -0.01
CA HIS A 87 18.66 -8.52 -0.74
C HIS A 87 17.78 -8.09 -1.91
N GLN A 88 17.91 -6.86 -2.35
CA GLN A 88 17.07 -6.31 -3.43
C GLN A 88 17.25 -7.04 -4.77
N GLU A 89 18.46 -7.50 -5.08
CA GLU A 89 18.77 -8.25 -6.29
C GLU A 89 18.14 -9.65 -6.34
N GLU A 90 17.61 -10.14 -5.23
CA GLU A 90 16.87 -11.42 -5.16
C GLU A 90 15.40 -11.26 -5.52
N LEU A 91 14.90 -10.02 -5.58
CA LEU A 91 13.53 -9.77 -6.00
C LEU A 91 13.33 -10.16 -7.48
N PRO A 92 12.24 -10.83 -7.81
CA PRO A 92 11.94 -11.15 -9.20
C PRO A 92 11.67 -9.90 -10.02
N LEU A 93 11.76 -10.01 -11.34
CA LEU A 93 11.29 -8.91 -12.20
C LEU A 93 9.80 -8.67 -11.97
N PRO A 94 9.37 -7.41 -11.86
CA PRO A 94 7.96 -7.07 -11.69
C PRO A 94 7.10 -7.66 -12.81
N ARG A 95 6.04 -8.40 -12.45
CA ARG A 95 5.15 -9.08 -13.42
C ARG A 95 3.69 -8.74 -13.21
N ARG A 96 3.36 -8.09 -12.10
CA ARG A 96 1.99 -7.83 -11.67
C ARG A 96 1.92 -6.55 -10.85
N THR A 97 0.71 -6.10 -10.64
CA THR A 97 0.38 -5.09 -9.63
C THR A 97 -0.36 -5.80 -8.50
N VAL A 98 0.15 -5.68 -7.30
CA VAL A 98 -0.46 -6.25 -6.08
C VAL A 98 -1.10 -5.10 -5.31
N VAL A 99 -2.42 -5.14 -5.18
CA VAL A 99 -3.21 -4.17 -4.42
C VAL A 99 -3.70 -4.85 -3.17
N CYS A 100 -3.34 -4.33 -2.01
CA CYS A 100 -3.86 -4.78 -0.72
C CYS A 100 -4.82 -3.72 -0.17
N ILE A 101 -6.04 -4.12 0.12
CA ILE A 101 -7.05 -3.30 0.81
C ILE A 101 -7.19 -3.85 2.22
N CYS A 102 -6.91 -3.02 3.22
CA CYS A 102 -6.77 -3.43 4.61
C CYS A 102 -7.77 -2.69 5.49
N GLY A 103 -8.66 -3.42 6.16
CA GLY A 103 -9.56 -2.85 7.17
C GLY A 103 -8.85 -2.48 8.48
N SER A 104 -7.66 -3.02 8.72
CA SER A 104 -6.82 -2.66 9.85
C SER A 104 -5.36 -2.93 9.52
N VAL A 105 -4.49 -2.09 10.04
CA VAL A 105 -3.03 -2.21 9.86
C VAL A 105 -2.37 -2.12 11.24
N ARG A 106 -1.54 -3.12 11.55
CA ARG A 106 -0.78 -3.13 12.79
C ARG A 106 0.31 -2.06 12.72
N GLY A 107 0.50 -1.35 13.81
CA GLY A 107 1.63 -0.42 13.96
C GLY A 107 2.99 -1.11 13.87
N VAL A 108 4.00 -0.35 13.55
CA VAL A 108 5.39 -0.80 13.53
C VAL A 108 6.03 -0.54 14.89
N GLY A 109 6.87 -1.47 15.38
CA GLY A 109 7.65 -1.30 16.60
C GLY A 109 8.63 -0.13 16.51
N GLY A 110 9.47 0.03 17.50
CA GLY A 110 10.46 1.11 17.55
C GLY A 110 10.50 1.85 18.87
N ILE A 111 9.77 1.35 19.88
CA ILE A 111 9.83 1.86 21.25
C ILE A 111 11.23 1.65 21.84
N ASP A 112 11.84 0.51 21.54
CA ASP A 112 13.21 0.17 21.93
C ASP A 112 13.88 -0.80 20.93
N SER A 113 15.14 -1.14 21.21
CA SER A 113 15.93 -2.10 20.40
C SER A 113 15.82 -3.54 20.89
N TRP A 114 14.98 -3.81 21.88
CA TRP A 114 14.92 -5.11 22.57
C TRP A 114 13.71 -5.95 22.17
N GLY A 115 13.00 -5.53 21.13
CA GLY A 115 11.87 -6.26 20.60
C GLY A 115 10.56 -6.01 21.32
N SER A 116 10.41 -4.87 22.00
CA SER A 116 9.13 -4.45 22.57
C SER A 116 8.08 -4.35 21.46
N ASP A 117 6.90 -4.85 21.78
CA ASP A 117 5.76 -4.76 20.89
C ASP A 117 5.27 -3.31 20.75
N VAL A 118 4.46 -3.03 19.74
CA VAL A 118 3.81 -1.74 19.55
C VAL A 118 2.86 -1.44 20.72
N GLU A 119 2.61 -0.17 20.99
CA GLU A 119 1.65 0.25 21.99
C GLU A 119 0.23 -0.24 21.67
N ASP A 120 -0.58 -0.45 22.69
CA ASP A 120 -1.93 -1.05 22.60
C ASP A 120 -2.84 -0.42 21.53
N PRO A 121 -2.86 0.91 21.32
CA PRO A 121 -3.69 1.53 20.27
C PRO A 121 -3.32 1.10 18.85
N TYR A 122 -2.10 0.60 18.65
CA TYR A 122 -1.58 0.20 17.33
C TYR A 122 -1.53 -1.31 17.13
N ARG A 123 -2.10 -2.08 18.07
CA ARG A 123 -2.23 -3.53 17.97
C ARG A 123 -3.53 -3.91 17.30
N ILE A 124 -3.49 -4.98 16.52
CA ILE A 124 -4.70 -5.64 16.04
C ILE A 124 -5.11 -6.68 17.09
N SER A 125 -6.29 -6.48 17.68
CA SER A 125 -6.82 -7.41 18.68
C SER A 125 -7.47 -8.61 18.00
N ALA A 126 -7.10 -9.82 18.42
CA ALA A 126 -7.76 -11.06 18.02
C ALA A 126 -9.08 -11.34 18.81
N GLN A 127 -9.46 -10.45 19.71
CA GLN A 127 -10.66 -10.61 20.55
C GLN A 127 -11.92 -10.01 19.91
N LYS A 128 -11.80 -9.30 18.81
CA LYS A 128 -12.90 -8.64 18.09
C LYS A 128 -12.78 -8.92 16.60
N ASP A 129 -13.91 -9.16 16.00
CA ASP A 129 -14.01 -9.23 14.55
C ASP A 129 -13.72 -7.87 13.93
N ILE A 130 -12.99 -7.87 12.82
CA ILE A 130 -12.78 -6.69 12.00
C ILE A 130 -13.65 -6.86 10.76
N VAL A 131 -14.61 -5.96 10.59
CA VAL A 131 -15.51 -5.92 9.44
C VAL A 131 -15.28 -4.60 8.72
N TYR A 132 -15.03 -4.68 7.43
CA TYR A 132 -14.94 -3.52 6.57
C TYR A 132 -15.49 -3.85 5.19
N GLU A 133 -16.01 -2.84 4.52
CA GLU A 133 -16.66 -2.99 3.22
C GLU A 133 -16.10 -1.99 2.23
N PHE A 134 -15.96 -2.42 0.98
CA PHE A 134 -15.59 -1.56 -0.12
C PHE A 134 -16.24 -2.03 -1.43
N VAL A 135 -16.42 -1.10 -2.35
CA VAL A 135 -16.92 -1.36 -3.70
C VAL A 135 -15.74 -1.37 -4.66
N ILE A 136 -15.81 -2.23 -5.67
CA ILE A 136 -14.88 -2.28 -6.80
C ILE A 136 -15.65 -1.89 -8.06
N GLU A 137 -15.15 -0.88 -8.77
CA GLU A 137 -15.69 -0.36 -10.03
C GLU A 137 -14.66 -0.37 -11.16
#